data_b7df0c90de9522bfe890db187c4125fd
#
_entry.id   b7df0c90de9522bfe890db187c4125fd
#
_cell.length_a   1.000
_cell.length_b   1.000
_cell.length_c   1.000
_cell.angle_alpha   90.00
_cell.angle_beta   90.00
_cell.angle_gamma   90.00
#
_symmetry.space_group_name_H-M   'P 1'
#
loop_
_entity.id
_entity.type
_entity.pdbx_description
1 polymer ?
#
loop_
_entity_poly.entity_id
_entity_poly.type
_entity_poly.pdbx_seq_one_letter_code
_entity_poly.pdbx_strand_id
1 'polypeptide(L)'
;LVLFIVRALFYAQQRVTGVRITPTQFPEAYQMLAEAAEAAGLRRVPDAYVISGNGTINAFASGHGFRRFICIYSDLFEIGGKSRDPQALRFIIGHEVGHIAAGHVSYFRLIFTTLFSRIPLLSSALSRAQEYTADNFGYRFCPEGAEGAIKVMAAGKYLNKQVNFDELADRAVTDRG
;
A
#
# COMPACT_ATOMS: atom_id res chain seq x y z
N LEU A 1 -17.06 -3.56 -19.64
CA LEU A 1 -18.22 -3.71 -18.76
C LEU A 1 -17.91 -4.62 -17.57
N VAL A 2 -17.47 -5.87 -17.77
CA VAL A 2 -17.18 -6.84 -16.69
C VAL A 2 -16.20 -6.27 -15.67
N LEU A 3 -15.06 -5.75 -16.11
CA LEU A 3 -14.05 -5.15 -15.21
C LEU A 3 -14.63 -4.01 -14.37
N PHE A 4 -15.50 -3.18 -14.95
CA PHE A 4 -16.15 -2.10 -14.24
C PHE A 4 -17.07 -2.64 -13.14
N ILE A 5 -17.88 -3.66 -13.44
CA ILE A 5 -18.80 -4.30 -12.48
C ILE A 5 -18.01 -4.96 -11.35
N VAL A 6 -16.97 -5.74 -11.67
CA VAL A 6 -16.13 -6.41 -10.66
C VAL A 6 -15.50 -5.40 -9.71
N ARG A 7 -14.96 -4.30 -10.23
CA ARG A 7 -14.38 -3.24 -9.39
C ARG A 7 -15.43 -2.50 -8.57
N ALA A 8 -16.64 -2.31 -9.11
CA ALA A 8 -17.76 -1.72 -8.37
C ALA A 8 -18.16 -2.60 -7.19
N LEU A 9 -18.31 -3.89 -7.41
CA LEU A 9 -18.64 -4.86 -6.37
C LEU A 9 -17.53 -4.95 -5.31
N PHE A 10 -16.27 -5.00 -5.75
CA PHE A 10 -15.13 -5.01 -4.84
C PHE A 10 -15.09 -3.74 -3.97
N TYR A 11 -15.30 -2.56 -4.56
CA TYR A 11 -15.36 -1.30 -3.81
C TYR A 11 -16.55 -1.29 -2.83
N ALA A 12 -17.73 -1.74 -3.27
CA ALA A 12 -18.91 -1.84 -2.41
C ALA A 12 -18.65 -2.79 -1.22
N GLN A 13 -18.02 -3.93 -1.46
CA GLN A 13 -17.64 -4.87 -0.41
C GLN A 13 -16.73 -4.21 0.64
N GLN A 14 -15.68 -3.52 0.22
CA GLN A 14 -14.77 -2.84 1.16
C GLN A 14 -15.48 -1.79 2.00
N ARG A 15 -16.46 -1.08 1.43
CA ARG A 15 -17.26 -0.09 2.17
C ARG A 15 -18.19 -0.72 3.20
N VAL A 16 -18.68 -1.91 2.94
CA VAL A 16 -19.63 -2.61 3.83
C VAL A 16 -18.88 -3.36 4.94
N THR A 17 -17.77 -4.00 4.62
CA THR A 17 -17.02 -4.84 5.57
C THR A 17 -15.90 -4.09 6.29
N GLY A 18 -15.36 -3.04 5.67
CA GLY A 18 -14.25 -2.25 6.23
C GLY A 18 -14.71 -1.12 7.13
N VAL A 19 -13.89 -0.79 8.11
CA VAL A 19 -14.08 0.37 8.98
C VAL A 19 -13.39 1.57 8.35
N ARG A 20 -14.15 2.62 8.05
CA ARG A 20 -13.61 3.81 7.36
C ARG A 20 -12.64 4.59 8.26
N ILE A 21 -11.50 4.98 7.71
CA ILE A 21 -10.54 5.87 8.37
C ILE A 21 -11.05 7.31 8.22
N THR A 22 -11.26 7.98 9.35
CA THR A 22 -11.75 9.37 9.43
C THR A 22 -11.00 10.13 10.53
N PRO A 23 -11.12 11.46 10.61
CA PRO A 23 -10.51 12.22 11.70
C PRO A 23 -10.92 11.79 13.11
N THR A 24 -12.11 11.19 13.24
CA THR A 24 -12.66 10.71 14.52
C THR A 24 -12.50 9.21 14.70
N GLN A 25 -12.11 8.48 13.66
CA GLN A 25 -11.96 7.04 13.64
C GLN A 25 -10.60 6.68 13.02
N PHE A 26 -9.68 6.19 13.79
CA PHE A 26 -8.26 6.03 13.46
C PHE A 26 -7.57 7.38 13.14
N PRO A 27 -7.60 8.38 14.05
CA PRO A 27 -7.13 9.76 13.77
C PRO A 27 -5.68 9.82 13.34
N GLU A 28 -4.81 8.99 13.92
CA GLU A 28 -3.39 8.92 13.56
C GLU A 28 -3.19 8.47 12.10
N ALA A 29 -3.86 7.41 11.69
CA ALA A 29 -3.78 6.92 10.32
C ALA A 29 -4.41 7.91 9.33
N TYR A 30 -5.49 8.60 9.73
CA TYR A 30 -6.08 9.66 8.92
C TYR A 30 -5.11 10.82 8.71
N GLN A 31 -4.39 11.23 9.74
CA GLN A 31 -3.39 12.29 9.65
C GLN A 31 -2.27 11.89 8.69
N MET A 32 -1.71 10.67 8.84
CA MET A 32 -0.69 10.15 7.94
C MET A 32 -1.18 10.14 6.47
N LEU A 33 -2.42 9.72 6.25
CA LEU A 33 -3.05 9.67 4.93
C LEU A 33 -3.23 11.08 4.33
N ALA A 34 -3.66 12.04 5.14
CA ALA A 34 -3.86 13.43 4.71
C ALA A 34 -2.52 14.08 4.33
N GLU A 35 -1.49 13.91 5.16
CA GLU A 35 -0.14 14.42 4.90
C GLU A 35 0.49 13.78 3.64
N ALA A 36 0.31 12.47 3.45
CA ALA A 36 0.79 11.78 2.25
C ALA A 36 0.06 12.26 1.00
N ALA A 37 -1.26 12.48 1.08
CA ALA A 37 -2.06 13.00 -0.03
C ALA A 37 -1.64 14.42 -0.42
N GLU A 38 -1.36 15.28 0.56
CA GLU A 38 -0.84 16.63 0.35
C GLU A 38 0.55 16.59 -0.30
N ALA A 39 1.48 15.80 0.25
CA ALA A 39 2.82 15.62 -0.30
C ALA A 39 2.81 15.08 -1.74
N ALA A 40 1.80 14.27 -2.08
CA ALA A 40 1.58 13.75 -3.43
C ALA A 40 0.86 14.74 -4.37
N GLY A 41 0.45 15.91 -3.89
CA GLY A 41 -0.31 16.88 -4.66
C GLY A 41 -1.73 16.42 -5.05
N LEU A 42 -2.31 15.50 -4.29
CA LEU A 42 -3.67 15.03 -4.54
C LEU A 42 -4.70 16.11 -4.15
N ARG A 43 -5.68 16.32 -5.00
CA ARG A 43 -6.75 17.31 -4.75
C ARG A 43 -7.66 16.94 -3.57
N ARG A 44 -7.72 15.69 -3.20
CA ARG A 44 -8.56 15.14 -2.12
C ARG A 44 -7.82 13.99 -1.45
N VAL A 45 -8.01 13.88 -0.14
CA VAL A 45 -7.59 12.70 0.61
C VAL A 45 -8.36 11.48 0.08
N PRO A 46 -7.69 10.39 -0.31
CA PRO A 46 -8.37 9.18 -0.75
C PRO A 46 -9.24 8.59 0.35
N ASP A 47 -10.32 7.92 -0.01
CA ASP A 47 -11.04 7.09 0.96
C ASP A 47 -10.11 5.98 1.46
N ALA A 48 -10.17 5.66 2.75
CA ALA A 48 -9.38 4.57 3.32
C ALA A 48 -10.22 3.74 4.29
N TYR A 49 -9.95 2.44 4.31
CA TYR A 49 -10.68 1.46 5.11
C TYR A 49 -9.72 0.52 5.82
N VAL A 50 -9.99 0.24 7.09
CA VAL A 50 -9.38 -0.87 7.81
C VAL A 50 -10.22 -2.10 7.57
N ILE A 51 -9.60 -3.17 7.09
CA ILE A 51 -10.25 -4.46 6.83
C ILE A 51 -9.60 -5.55 7.69
N SER A 52 -10.38 -6.57 8.05
CA SER A 52 -9.85 -7.68 8.86
C SER A 52 -8.77 -8.45 8.10
N GLY A 53 -7.59 -8.57 8.70
CA GLY A 53 -6.43 -9.23 8.10
C GLY A 53 -6.33 -10.72 8.42
N ASN A 54 -6.95 -11.18 9.52
CA ASN A 54 -6.85 -12.57 9.99
C ASN A 54 -5.40 -13.10 10.00
N GLY A 55 -4.45 -12.28 10.46
CA GLY A 55 -3.03 -12.59 10.47
C GLY A 55 -2.27 -12.16 9.21
N THR A 56 -2.95 -11.69 8.18
CA THR A 56 -2.31 -11.16 6.97
C THR A 56 -1.92 -9.70 7.18
N ILE A 57 -0.65 -9.40 6.96
CA ILE A 57 -0.14 -8.03 6.94
C ILE A 57 -0.07 -7.56 5.50
N ASN A 58 -0.90 -6.60 5.15
CA ASN A 58 -0.94 -6.04 3.81
C ASN A 58 -1.65 -4.69 3.80
N ALA A 59 -1.41 -3.92 2.74
CA ALA A 59 -2.20 -2.79 2.33
C ALA A 59 -2.29 -2.78 0.81
N PHE A 60 -3.29 -2.13 0.25
CA PHE A 60 -3.39 -1.96 -1.19
C PHE A 60 -4.21 -0.74 -1.57
N ALA A 61 -3.81 -0.09 -2.66
CA ALA A 61 -4.58 0.95 -3.31
C ALA A 61 -5.43 0.38 -4.44
N SER A 62 -6.63 0.90 -4.61
CA SER A 62 -7.53 0.53 -5.69
C SER A 62 -8.39 1.71 -6.13
N GLY A 63 -9.24 1.51 -7.12
CA GLY A 63 -10.15 2.57 -7.58
C GLY A 63 -11.31 2.05 -8.38
N HIS A 64 -12.43 2.78 -8.29
CA HIS A 64 -13.62 2.56 -9.09
C HIS A 64 -14.14 3.91 -9.61
N GLY A 65 -14.34 4.00 -10.93
CA GLY A 65 -14.68 5.28 -11.57
C GLY A 65 -13.60 6.33 -11.32
N PHE A 66 -14.00 7.47 -10.78
CA PHE A 66 -13.09 8.54 -10.37
C PHE A 66 -12.66 8.46 -8.89
N ARG A 67 -13.17 7.48 -8.15
CA ARG A 67 -12.85 7.29 -6.74
C ARG A 67 -11.61 6.43 -6.60
N ARG A 68 -10.72 6.85 -5.71
CA ARG A 68 -9.52 6.10 -5.33
C ARG A 68 -9.64 5.81 -3.84
N PHE A 69 -9.23 4.61 -3.44
CA PHE A 69 -9.29 4.20 -2.05
C PHE A 69 -8.12 3.30 -1.69
N ILE A 70 -7.81 3.26 -0.41
CA ILE A 70 -6.78 2.42 0.18
C ILE A 70 -7.46 1.48 1.18
N CYS A 71 -7.08 0.22 1.17
CA CYS A 71 -7.42 -0.74 2.21
C CYS A 71 -6.17 -1.11 2.98
N ILE A 72 -6.25 -1.06 4.30
CA ILE A 72 -5.18 -1.40 5.21
C ILE A 72 -5.68 -2.53 6.09
N TYR A 73 -4.97 -3.64 6.13
CA TYR A 73 -5.32 -4.76 6.97
C TYR A 73 -5.13 -4.42 8.45
N SER A 74 -6.05 -4.86 9.31
CA SER A 74 -6.05 -4.58 10.75
C SER A 74 -4.73 -4.95 11.41
N ASP A 75 -4.09 -6.01 10.94
CA ASP A 75 -2.80 -6.50 11.44
C ASP A 75 -1.67 -5.47 11.35
N LEU A 76 -1.74 -4.51 10.42
CA LEU A 76 -0.80 -3.38 10.37
C LEU A 76 -1.01 -2.39 11.52
N PHE A 77 -2.23 -2.23 12.01
CA PHE A 77 -2.53 -1.40 13.20
C PHE A 77 -2.23 -2.14 14.49
N GLU A 78 -2.36 -3.47 14.48
CA GLU A 78 -2.13 -4.34 15.62
C GLU A 78 -0.64 -4.60 15.88
N ILE A 79 0.26 -3.97 15.13
CA ILE A 79 1.66 -3.81 15.53
C ILE A 79 1.64 -2.87 16.74
N GLY A 80 0.93 -3.30 17.75
CA GLY A 80 0.60 -2.56 18.96
C GLY A 80 1.43 -3.00 20.16
N GLY A 81 1.38 -2.25 21.24
CA GLY A 81 2.13 -2.48 22.45
C GLY A 81 3.62 -2.14 22.26
N LYS A 82 4.51 -2.91 22.89
CA LYS A 82 5.98 -2.67 22.85
C LYS A 82 6.61 -2.83 21.44
N SER A 83 5.85 -3.26 20.45
CA SER A 83 6.32 -3.52 19.08
C SER A 83 5.77 -2.56 18.04
N ARG A 84 5.01 -1.55 18.46
CA ARG A 84 4.42 -0.56 17.56
C ARG A 84 5.51 0.20 16.81
N ASP A 85 5.42 0.21 15.51
CA ASP A 85 6.23 1.02 14.60
C ASP A 85 5.32 1.92 13.76
N PRO A 86 4.99 3.13 14.26
CA PRO A 86 4.14 4.07 13.53
C PRO A 86 4.81 4.59 12.25
N GLN A 87 6.14 4.58 12.17
CA GLN A 87 6.87 5.02 10.99
C GLN A 87 6.74 3.97 9.86
N ALA A 88 6.74 2.68 10.19
CA ALA A 88 6.46 1.63 9.23
C ALA A 88 5.06 1.78 8.61
N LEU A 89 4.03 2.03 9.44
CA LEU A 89 2.68 2.30 8.96
C LEU A 89 2.63 3.55 8.07
N ARG A 90 3.33 4.62 8.48
CA ARG A 90 3.43 5.88 7.74
C ARG A 90 4.06 5.66 6.37
N PHE A 91 5.15 4.90 6.30
CA PHE A 91 5.80 4.52 5.04
C PHE A 91 4.83 3.77 4.12
N ILE A 92 4.13 2.76 4.65
CA ILE A 92 3.18 1.94 3.89
C ILE A 92 2.03 2.80 3.34
N ILE A 93 1.47 3.70 4.15
CA ILE A 93 0.45 4.65 3.69
C ILE A 93 1.00 5.54 2.57
N GLY A 94 2.22 6.04 2.71
CA GLY A 94 2.90 6.82 1.67
C GLY A 94 3.05 6.03 0.37
N HIS A 95 3.51 4.78 0.44
CA HIS A 95 3.64 3.88 -0.70
C HIS A 95 2.30 3.72 -1.45
N GLU A 96 1.21 3.45 -0.73
CA GLU A 96 -0.13 3.29 -1.31
C GLU A 96 -0.65 4.59 -1.95
N VAL A 97 -0.41 5.73 -1.30
CA VAL A 97 -0.72 7.05 -1.88
C VAL A 97 0.13 7.28 -3.14
N GLY A 98 1.37 6.84 -3.16
CA GLY A 98 2.24 6.85 -4.34
C GLY A 98 1.64 6.13 -5.54
N HIS A 99 1.04 4.96 -5.34
CA HIS A 99 0.31 4.25 -6.38
C HIS A 99 -0.86 5.05 -6.94
N ILE A 100 -1.61 5.74 -6.08
CA ILE A 100 -2.73 6.59 -6.49
C ILE A 100 -2.22 7.79 -7.29
N ALA A 101 -1.21 8.49 -6.79
CA ALA A 101 -0.66 9.70 -7.40
C ALA A 101 -0.05 9.41 -8.78
N ALA A 102 0.66 8.29 -8.93
CA ALA A 102 1.22 7.85 -10.20
C ALA A 102 0.15 7.27 -11.18
N GLY A 103 -1.11 7.19 -10.77
CA GLY A 103 -2.21 6.68 -11.59
C GLY A 103 -2.19 5.17 -11.82
N HIS A 104 -1.45 4.40 -11.02
CA HIS A 104 -1.33 2.95 -11.15
C HIS A 104 -2.68 2.23 -11.02
N VAL A 105 -3.61 2.81 -10.26
CA VAL A 105 -4.96 2.28 -10.02
C VAL A 105 -6.01 2.74 -11.03
N SER A 106 -5.61 3.47 -12.06
CA SER A 106 -6.54 3.97 -13.09
C SER A 106 -7.02 2.84 -14.03
N TYR A 107 -8.25 2.97 -14.56
CA TYR A 107 -8.78 2.01 -15.53
C TYR A 107 -7.95 1.92 -16.80
N PHE A 108 -7.49 3.06 -17.31
CA PHE A 108 -6.67 3.11 -18.52
C PHE A 108 -5.39 2.29 -18.35
N ARG A 109 -4.69 2.51 -17.24
CA ARG A 109 -3.46 1.78 -16.95
C ARG A 109 -3.70 0.29 -16.71
N LEU A 110 -4.81 -0.05 -16.04
CA LEU A 110 -5.17 -1.45 -15.80
C LEU A 110 -5.48 -2.19 -17.11
N ILE A 111 -6.24 -1.58 -18.03
CA ILE A 111 -6.51 -2.14 -19.35
C ILE A 111 -5.20 -2.30 -20.12
N PHE A 112 -4.34 -1.28 -20.11
CA PHE A 112 -3.05 -1.32 -20.78
C PHE A 112 -2.17 -2.44 -20.21
N THR A 113 -2.04 -2.52 -18.88
CA THR A 113 -1.28 -3.59 -18.21
C THR A 113 -1.86 -4.97 -18.53
N THR A 114 -3.19 -5.11 -18.57
CA THR A 114 -3.84 -6.39 -18.92
C THR A 114 -3.57 -6.80 -20.37
N LEU A 115 -3.55 -5.86 -21.31
CA LEU A 115 -3.20 -6.13 -22.70
C LEU A 115 -1.75 -6.62 -22.84
N PHE A 116 -0.84 -6.00 -22.11
CA PHE A 116 0.59 -6.33 -22.13
C PHE A 116 0.97 -7.49 -21.18
N SER A 117 0.05 -7.93 -20.30
CA SER A 117 0.31 -9.05 -19.36
C SER A 117 0.59 -10.39 -20.06
N ARG A 118 0.22 -10.49 -21.32
CA ARG A 118 0.52 -11.67 -22.15
C ARG A 118 1.99 -11.73 -22.61
N ILE A 119 2.77 -10.67 -22.40
CA ILE A 119 4.20 -10.60 -22.67
C ILE A 119 4.92 -10.64 -21.31
N PRO A 120 5.44 -11.80 -20.86
CA PRO A 120 5.92 -12.01 -19.48
C PRO A 120 6.99 -11.00 -19.04
N LEU A 121 7.98 -10.72 -19.89
CA LEU A 121 9.06 -9.78 -19.60
C LEU A 121 8.56 -8.34 -19.43
N LEU A 122 7.63 -7.91 -20.27
CA LEU A 122 7.08 -6.55 -20.23
C LEU A 122 6.17 -6.36 -19.02
N SER A 123 5.34 -7.36 -18.70
CA SER A 123 4.46 -7.36 -17.53
C SER A 123 5.26 -7.23 -16.22
N SER A 124 6.28 -8.03 -16.06
CA SER A 124 7.13 -7.98 -14.86
C SER A 124 7.95 -6.68 -14.76
N ALA A 125 8.42 -6.14 -15.87
CA ALA A 125 9.13 -4.86 -15.89
C ALA A 125 8.20 -3.70 -15.51
N LEU A 126 6.98 -3.68 -16.04
CA LEU A 126 5.97 -2.67 -15.69
C LEU A 126 5.57 -2.75 -14.21
N SER A 127 5.35 -3.96 -13.68
CA SER A 127 5.04 -4.15 -12.26
C SER A 127 6.17 -3.63 -11.38
N ARG A 128 7.43 -4.01 -11.64
CA ARG A 128 8.59 -3.51 -10.89
C ARG A 128 8.74 -1.98 -10.97
N ALA A 129 8.49 -1.38 -12.14
CA ALA A 129 8.55 0.07 -12.30
C ALA A 129 7.47 0.79 -11.48
N GLN A 130 6.29 0.18 -11.33
CA GLN A 130 5.21 0.71 -10.48
C GLN A 130 5.57 0.64 -9.00
N GLU A 131 6.06 -0.52 -8.54
CA GLU A 131 6.54 -0.68 -7.17
C GLU A 131 7.68 0.28 -6.86
N TYR A 132 8.67 0.39 -7.74
CA TYR A 132 9.78 1.33 -7.58
C TYR A 132 9.31 2.80 -7.46
N THR A 133 8.28 3.18 -8.23
CA THR A 133 7.70 4.53 -8.14
C THR A 133 7.00 4.75 -6.81
N ALA A 134 6.23 3.77 -6.33
CA ALA A 134 5.54 3.84 -5.06
C ALA A 134 6.51 3.80 -3.87
N ASP A 135 7.55 2.95 -3.93
CA ASP A 135 8.61 2.88 -2.93
C ASP A 135 9.37 4.19 -2.82
N ASN A 136 9.72 4.82 -3.95
CA ASN A 136 10.37 6.14 -3.94
C ASN A 136 9.50 7.21 -3.30
N PHE A 137 8.19 7.17 -3.51
CA PHE A 137 7.28 8.09 -2.85
C PHE A 137 7.20 7.81 -1.34
N GLY A 138 7.02 6.56 -0.94
CA GLY A 138 7.04 6.14 0.46
C GLY A 138 8.32 6.55 1.16
N TYR A 139 9.48 6.34 0.52
CA TYR A 139 10.78 6.71 1.06
C TYR A 139 10.98 8.24 1.19
N ARG A 140 10.52 9.02 0.21
CA ARG A 140 10.55 10.49 0.30
C ARG A 140 9.64 11.02 1.39
N PHE A 141 8.51 10.38 1.60
CA PHE A 141 7.52 10.78 2.58
C PHE A 141 7.91 10.40 4.01
N CYS A 142 8.49 9.22 4.20
CA CYS A 142 8.87 8.69 5.51
C CYS A 142 10.09 7.75 5.41
N PRO A 143 11.32 8.27 5.20
CA PRO A 143 12.52 7.43 5.02
C PRO A 143 12.82 6.57 6.24
N GLU A 144 12.54 7.06 7.45
CA GLU A 144 12.75 6.36 8.71
C GLU A 144 11.83 5.14 8.89
N GLY A 145 10.73 5.08 8.17
CA GLY A 145 9.80 3.96 8.20
C GLY A 145 10.13 2.81 7.25
N ALA A 146 11.05 3.02 6.31
CA ALA A 146 11.33 2.06 5.24
C ALA A 146 11.82 0.71 5.76
N GLU A 147 12.80 0.71 6.65
CA GLU A 147 13.35 -0.51 7.25
C GLU A 147 12.28 -1.28 8.04
N GLY A 148 11.52 -0.56 8.89
CA GLY A 148 10.43 -1.15 9.67
C GLY A 148 9.35 -1.76 8.78
N ALA A 149 8.95 -1.07 7.71
CA ALA A 149 7.97 -1.56 6.75
C ALA A 149 8.45 -2.86 6.07
N ILE A 150 9.69 -2.90 5.59
CA ILE A 150 10.26 -4.10 4.97
C ILE A 150 10.30 -5.27 5.95
N LYS A 151 10.76 -5.05 7.18
CA LYS A 151 10.81 -6.08 8.22
C LYS A 151 9.42 -6.64 8.55
N VAL A 152 8.43 -5.77 8.67
CA VAL A 152 7.04 -6.15 8.97
C VAL A 152 6.43 -6.93 7.81
N MET A 153 6.64 -6.50 6.59
CA MET A 153 6.14 -7.20 5.39
C MET A 153 6.83 -8.57 5.19
N ALA A 154 8.12 -8.67 5.52
CA ALA A 154 8.89 -9.91 5.36
C ALA A 154 8.57 -10.96 6.43
N ALA A 155 8.44 -10.57 7.71
CA ALA A 155 8.38 -11.49 8.85
C ALA A 155 7.14 -11.33 9.72
N GLY A 156 6.24 -10.40 9.39
CA GLY A 156 5.02 -10.17 10.14
C GLY A 156 5.22 -9.41 11.45
N LYS A 157 4.10 -9.16 12.14
CA LYS A 157 4.05 -8.27 13.30
C LYS A 157 4.78 -8.79 14.55
N TYR A 158 5.04 -10.08 14.65
CA TYR A 158 5.66 -10.68 15.84
C TYR A 158 7.15 -10.95 15.67
N LEU A 159 7.62 -11.21 14.46
CA LEU A 159 8.99 -11.63 14.18
C LEU A 159 9.85 -10.52 13.56
N ASN A 160 9.26 -9.39 13.17
CA ASN A 160 9.95 -8.28 12.51
C ASN A 160 11.20 -7.78 13.27
N LYS A 161 11.18 -7.81 14.59
CA LYS A 161 12.33 -7.41 15.42
C LYS A 161 13.52 -8.37 15.37
N GLN A 162 13.29 -9.62 14.96
CA GLN A 162 14.34 -10.63 14.83
C GLN A 162 14.96 -10.65 13.41
N VAL A 163 14.42 -9.84 12.50
CA VAL A 163 14.94 -9.72 11.13
C VAL A 163 16.20 -8.88 11.14
N ASN A 164 17.30 -9.46 10.64
CA ASN A 164 18.52 -8.73 10.32
C ASN A 164 18.34 -8.09 8.94
N PHE A 165 18.28 -6.76 8.91
CA PHE A 165 18.04 -6.02 7.68
C PHE A 165 19.18 -6.14 6.68
N ASP A 166 20.44 -6.18 7.16
CA ASP A 166 21.61 -6.29 6.29
C ASP A 166 21.64 -7.64 5.57
N GLU A 167 21.36 -8.73 6.29
CA GLU A 167 21.25 -10.07 5.69
C GLU A 167 20.11 -10.14 4.66
N LEU A 168 18.98 -9.48 4.94
CA LEU A 168 17.85 -9.41 4.01
C LEU A 168 18.22 -8.64 2.74
N ALA A 169 18.95 -7.53 2.90
CA ALA A 169 19.41 -6.70 1.79
C ALA A 169 20.45 -7.42 0.93
N ASP A 170 21.42 -8.08 1.56
CA ASP A 170 22.48 -8.85 0.86
C ASP A 170 21.88 -9.99 0.02
N ARG A 171 20.91 -10.70 0.57
CA ARG A 171 20.17 -11.73 -0.16
C ARG A 171 19.46 -11.17 -1.39
N ALA A 172 18.80 -10.01 -1.26
CA ALA A 172 18.12 -9.38 -2.37
C ALA A 172 19.05 -8.94 -3.50
N VAL A 173 20.33 -8.69 -3.21
CA VAL A 173 21.37 -8.40 -4.21
C VAL A 173 21.85 -9.69 -4.88
N THR A 174 22.08 -10.75 -4.09
CA THR A 174 22.61 -12.03 -4.57
C THR A 174 21.62 -12.77 -5.47
N ASP A 175 20.33 -12.74 -5.14
CA ASP A 175 19.26 -13.41 -5.91
C ASP A 175 18.93 -12.69 -7.24
N ARG A 176 19.56 -11.54 -7.53
CA ARG A 176 19.41 -10.81 -8.81
C ARG A 176 20.50 -11.13 -9.85
N GLY A 177 21.50 -11.89 -9.51
CA GLY A 177 22.56 -12.41 -10.39
C GLY A 177 22.20 -13.77 -10.96
#